data_0ab207d03f2d7346ed56d4a5dc27561c
#
_entry.id   0ab207d03f2d7346ed56d4a5dc27561c
#
_cell.length_a   1.000
_cell.length_b   1.000
_cell.length_c   1.000
_cell.angle_alpha   90.00
_cell.angle_beta   90.00
_cell.angle_gamma   90.00
#
_symmetry.space_group_name_H-M   'P 1'
#
loop_
_entity.id
_entity.type
_entity.pdbx_description
1 polymer ?
#
loop_
_entity_poly.entity_id
_entity_poly.type
_entity_poly.pdbx_seq_one_letter_code
_entity_poly.pdbx_strand_id
1 'polypeptide(L)'
;EVVLVDQSPVSKTPRSNPALYTDTWGLIRTLYAFTEAAQASGLTASSFSFNSGNGRCDQCKGLGYERVEMQFIADVFVTCPLCEGRRFSPYILDIHWCGKSIVDILKLNVSEAAVFFGDQPFILNRLQTLIDIGLGYLPLGQPLNTLSGGESQRLKLVKYLSRYGEVENSALILLDEPTTGMHR
;
A
#
# COMPACT_ATOMS: atom_id res chain seq x y z
N GLU A 1 -11.03 11.11 24.21
CA GLU A 1 -11.70 10.51 23.05
C GLU A 1 -11.79 8.99 23.25
N VAL A 2 -12.90 8.36 22.86
CA VAL A 2 -13.06 6.90 22.89
C VAL A 2 -13.09 6.40 21.45
N VAL A 3 -12.23 5.44 21.15
CA VAL A 3 -12.07 4.85 19.81
C VAL A 3 -12.33 3.36 19.89
N LEU A 4 -13.32 2.88 19.14
CA LEU A 4 -13.56 1.45 18.97
C LEU A 4 -12.87 0.97 17.70
N VAL A 5 -12.01 -0.03 17.84
CA VAL A 5 -11.30 -0.69 16.73
C VAL A 5 -11.82 -2.11 16.59
N ASP A 6 -12.69 -2.31 15.62
CA ASP A 6 -13.31 -3.59 15.29
C ASP A 6 -12.53 -4.34 14.18
N GLN A 7 -12.94 -5.56 13.87
CA GLN A 7 -12.37 -6.42 12.85
C GLN A 7 -12.96 -6.21 11.44
N SER A 8 -13.79 -5.20 11.24
CA SER A 8 -14.37 -4.92 9.93
C SER A 8 -13.26 -4.57 8.91
N PRO A 9 -13.47 -4.85 7.61
CA PRO A 9 -12.48 -4.52 6.58
C PRO A 9 -12.12 -3.03 6.58
N VAL A 10 -10.83 -2.72 6.50
CA VAL A 10 -10.30 -1.34 6.41
C VAL A 10 -10.76 -0.65 5.14
N SER A 11 -10.90 -1.41 4.06
CA SER A 11 -11.34 -0.93 2.77
C SER A 11 -12.10 -2.01 2.01
N LYS A 12 -13.16 -1.60 1.31
CA LYS A 12 -13.92 -2.48 0.41
C LYS A 12 -13.36 -2.45 -1.02
N THR A 13 -12.47 -1.52 -1.32
CA THR A 13 -11.87 -1.38 -2.65
C THR A 13 -10.52 -2.10 -2.74
N PRO A 14 -10.27 -2.83 -3.84
CA PRO A 14 -8.98 -3.49 -4.08
C PRO A 14 -7.86 -2.49 -4.43
N ARG A 15 -8.17 -1.21 -4.53
CA ARG A 15 -7.20 -0.16 -4.85
C ARG A 15 -6.41 0.31 -3.63
N SER A 16 -6.93 0.09 -2.42
CA SER A 16 -6.22 0.41 -1.18
C SER A 16 -5.21 -0.68 -0.81
N ASN A 17 -4.05 -0.28 -0.35
CA ASN A 17 -2.99 -1.17 0.13
C ASN A 17 -2.24 -0.54 1.32
N PRO A 18 -1.35 -1.27 2.03
CA PRO A 18 -0.61 -0.73 3.17
C PRO A 18 0.17 0.56 2.86
N ALA A 19 0.82 0.63 1.70
CA ALA A 19 1.59 1.81 1.29
C ALA A 19 0.72 3.06 1.11
N LEU A 20 -0.51 2.91 0.58
CA LEU A 20 -1.47 4.01 0.48
C LEU A 20 -2.06 4.37 1.84
N TYR A 21 -2.38 3.37 2.66
CA TYR A 21 -3.03 3.57 3.94
C TYR A 21 -2.16 4.37 4.93
N THR A 22 -0.85 4.17 4.85
CA THR A 22 0.15 4.88 5.67
C THR A 22 0.70 6.16 5.01
N ASP A 23 0.14 6.57 3.87
CA ASP A 23 0.64 7.67 3.03
C ASP A 23 2.11 7.52 2.58
N THR A 24 2.68 6.32 2.72
CA THR A 24 4.06 6.01 2.29
C THR A 24 4.18 6.07 0.77
N TRP A 25 3.12 5.66 0.06
CA TRP A 25 3.12 5.65 -1.40
C TRP A 25 3.36 7.03 -2.03
N GLY A 26 2.85 8.09 -1.40
CA GLY A 26 3.09 9.47 -1.84
C GLY A 26 4.58 9.83 -1.84
N LEU A 27 5.29 9.48 -0.78
CA LEU A 27 6.73 9.71 -0.64
C LEU A 27 7.53 8.88 -1.65
N ILE A 28 7.18 7.60 -1.82
CA ILE A 28 7.85 6.72 -2.81
C ILE A 28 7.69 7.28 -4.22
N ARG A 29 6.49 7.69 -4.62
CA ARG A 29 6.27 8.30 -5.94
C ARG A 29 7.10 9.56 -6.16
N THR A 30 7.30 10.35 -5.12
CA THR A 30 8.15 11.54 -5.18
C THR A 30 9.59 11.16 -5.42
N LEU A 31 10.14 10.14 -4.74
CA LEU A 31 11.50 9.66 -5.00
C LEU A 31 11.70 9.23 -6.45
N TYR A 32 10.75 8.49 -7.01
CA TYR A 32 10.84 8.07 -8.41
C TYR A 32 10.78 9.24 -9.38
N ALA A 33 9.95 10.24 -9.11
CA ALA A 33 9.86 11.45 -9.93
C ALA A 33 11.13 12.30 -9.93
N PHE A 34 11.96 12.19 -8.90
CA PHE A 34 13.25 12.90 -8.80
C PHE A 34 14.42 12.17 -9.45
N THR A 35 14.24 10.96 -9.97
CA THR A 35 15.29 10.28 -10.75
C THR A 35 15.59 11.04 -12.05
N GLU A 36 16.83 11.02 -12.50
CA GLU A 36 17.24 11.66 -13.77
C GLU A 36 16.39 11.15 -14.96
N ALA A 37 16.17 9.83 -15.02
CA ALA A 37 15.37 9.22 -16.08
C ALA A 37 13.91 9.71 -16.10
N ALA A 38 13.30 9.87 -14.91
CA ALA A 38 11.95 10.41 -14.81
C ALA A 38 11.89 11.88 -15.22
N GLN A 39 12.85 12.69 -14.77
CA GLN A 39 12.92 14.11 -15.13
C GLN A 39 13.19 14.31 -16.64
N ALA A 40 14.11 13.55 -17.22
CA ALA A 40 14.36 13.59 -18.66
C ALA A 40 13.13 13.21 -19.50
N SER A 41 12.26 12.35 -18.94
CA SER A 41 11.01 11.92 -19.58
C SER A 41 9.81 12.80 -19.22
N GLY A 42 9.99 13.88 -18.46
CA GLY A 42 8.92 14.78 -18.02
C GLY A 42 7.91 14.11 -17.08
N LEU A 43 8.30 13.04 -16.39
CA LEU A 43 7.43 12.32 -15.47
C LEU A 43 7.37 13.02 -14.10
N THR A 44 6.20 13.02 -13.51
CA THR A 44 5.94 13.58 -12.18
C THR A 44 5.52 12.51 -11.20
N ALA A 45 5.40 12.83 -9.91
CA ALA A 45 4.87 11.91 -8.91
C ALA A 45 3.47 11.37 -9.25
N SER A 46 2.67 12.11 -10.04
CA SER A 46 1.38 11.67 -10.55
C SER A 46 1.53 10.51 -11.54
N SER A 47 2.59 10.49 -12.35
CA SER A 47 2.85 9.43 -13.33
C SER A 47 3.05 8.06 -12.68
N PHE A 48 3.52 8.04 -11.44
CA PHE A 48 3.74 6.83 -10.62
C PHE A 48 2.53 6.44 -9.75
N SER A 49 1.35 7.01 -10.03
CA SER A 49 0.10 6.62 -9.36
C SER A 49 -0.65 5.57 -10.16
N PHE A 50 -0.96 4.43 -9.55
CA PHE A 50 -1.82 3.42 -10.17
C PHE A 50 -3.33 3.73 -9.99
N ASN A 51 -3.70 4.75 -9.20
CA ASN A 51 -5.10 5.11 -8.98
C ASN A 51 -5.60 6.21 -9.93
N SER A 52 -4.80 7.24 -10.17
CA SER A 52 -5.23 8.45 -10.89
C SER A 52 -4.21 8.96 -11.91
N GLY A 53 -3.00 8.38 -11.95
CA GLY A 53 -1.92 8.84 -12.82
C GLY A 53 -2.08 8.45 -14.28
N ASN A 54 -1.38 9.17 -15.14
CA ASN A 54 -1.28 8.87 -16.59
C ASN A 54 -0.33 7.71 -16.90
N GLY A 55 0.52 7.30 -15.95
CA GLY A 55 1.43 6.17 -16.12
C GLY A 55 0.83 4.81 -15.79
N ARG A 56 -0.43 4.73 -15.41
CA ARG A 56 -1.13 3.47 -15.16
C ARG A 56 -1.46 2.74 -16.45
N CYS A 57 -1.55 1.41 -16.38
CA CYS A 57 -2.02 0.60 -17.50
C CYS A 57 -3.38 1.07 -18.00
N ASP A 58 -3.51 1.30 -19.31
CA ASP A 58 -4.73 1.82 -19.92
C ASP A 58 -5.87 0.82 -19.90
N GLN A 59 -5.59 -0.48 -19.93
CA GLN A 59 -6.60 -1.53 -19.95
C GLN A 59 -7.22 -1.73 -18.57
N CYS A 60 -6.44 -2.10 -17.56
CA CYS A 60 -6.94 -2.35 -16.21
C CYS A 60 -7.04 -1.09 -15.34
N LYS A 61 -6.67 0.08 -15.86
CA LYS A 61 -6.67 1.35 -15.12
C LYS A 61 -5.94 1.28 -13.77
N GLY A 62 -4.82 0.53 -13.76
CA GLY A 62 -3.95 0.39 -12.61
C GLY A 62 -4.37 -0.68 -11.58
N LEU A 63 -5.39 -1.49 -11.87
CA LEU A 63 -5.79 -2.60 -10.98
C LEU A 63 -4.83 -3.79 -11.04
N GLY A 64 -4.23 -4.05 -12.21
CA GLY A 64 -3.42 -5.22 -12.48
C GLY A 64 -4.23 -6.45 -12.90
N TYR A 65 -5.54 -6.39 -12.81
CA TYR A 65 -6.47 -7.45 -13.19
C TYR A 65 -7.75 -6.86 -13.76
N GLU A 66 -8.54 -7.71 -14.42
CA GLU A 66 -9.86 -7.41 -14.95
C GLU A 66 -10.90 -8.23 -14.19
N ARG A 67 -12.04 -7.61 -13.93
CA ARG A 67 -13.20 -8.28 -13.35
C ARG A 67 -14.07 -8.81 -14.48
N VAL A 68 -14.27 -10.12 -14.50
CA VAL A 68 -15.22 -10.78 -15.38
C VAL A 68 -16.49 -11.04 -14.59
N GLU A 69 -17.54 -10.32 -14.93
CA GLU A 69 -18.85 -10.47 -14.28
C GLU A 69 -19.51 -11.76 -14.75
N MET A 70 -19.89 -12.57 -13.79
CA MET A 70 -20.58 -13.85 -14.03
C MET A 70 -22.04 -13.71 -13.57
N GLN A 71 -22.98 -14.02 -14.48
CA GLN A 71 -24.41 -13.79 -14.21
C GLN A 71 -24.99 -14.61 -13.04
N PHE A 72 -24.38 -15.77 -12.70
CA PHE A 72 -24.95 -16.71 -11.72
C PHE A 72 -23.95 -17.21 -10.66
N ILE A 73 -22.69 -16.79 -10.73
CA ILE A 73 -21.64 -17.15 -9.78
C ILE A 73 -20.82 -15.92 -9.40
N ALA A 74 -19.94 -16.06 -8.40
CA ALA A 74 -19.05 -14.96 -7.99
C ALA A 74 -18.17 -14.51 -9.16
N ASP A 75 -17.92 -13.20 -9.23
CA ASP A 75 -17.06 -12.60 -10.24
C ASP A 75 -15.66 -13.20 -10.21
N VAL A 76 -15.09 -13.40 -11.39
CA VAL A 76 -13.73 -13.91 -11.57
C VAL A 76 -12.78 -12.73 -11.87
N PHE A 77 -11.63 -12.72 -11.21
CA PHE A 77 -10.57 -11.76 -11.45
C PHE A 77 -9.46 -12.42 -12.27
N VAL A 78 -9.22 -11.88 -13.46
CA VAL A 78 -8.21 -12.39 -14.39
C VAL A 78 -7.07 -11.37 -14.47
N THR A 79 -5.83 -11.85 -14.44
CA THR A 79 -4.65 -10.97 -14.62
C THR A 79 -4.77 -10.18 -15.91
N CYS A 80 -4.56 -8.87 -15.85
CA CYS A 80 -4.63 -8.01 -17.03
C CYS A 80 -3.61 -8.46 -18.08
N PRO A 81 -4.04 -8.81 -19.31
CA PRO A 81 -3.14 -9.34 -20.33
C PRO A 81 -2.15 -8.29 -20.85
N LEU A 82 -2.50 -6.99 -20.77
CA LEU A 82 -1.64 -5.91 -21.25
C LEU A 82 -0.46 -5.64 -20.31
N CYS A 83 -0.71 -5.53 -19.00
CA CYS A 83 0.33 -5.23 -18.04
C CYS A 83 0.80 -6.44 -17.21
N GLU A 84 0.21 -7.62 -17.42
CA GLU A 84 0.57 -8.85 -16.70
C GLU A 84 0.60 -8.67 -15.18
N GLY A 85 -0.37 -7.95 -14.64
CA GLY A 85 -0.46 -7.65 -13.21
C GLY A 85 0.40 -6.47 -12.73
N ARG A 86 1.24 -5.89 -13.60
CA ARG A 86 2.20 -4.84 -13.22
C ARG A 86 1.58 -3.46 -12.97
N ARG A 87 0.31 -3.25 -13.31
CA ARG A 87 -0.49 -2.04 -13.05
C ARG A 87 -0.11 -0.79 -13.84
N PHE A 88 1.11 -0.70 -14.35
CA PHE A 88 1.67 0.48 -15.01
C PHE A 88 1.97 0.22 -16.49
N SER A 89 2.09 1.29 -17.24
CA SER A 89 2.57 1.28 -18.62
C SER A 89 4.08 0.98 -18.67
N PRO A 90 4.59 0.37 -19.78
CA PRO A 90 5.99 -0.04 -19.88
C PRO A 90 6.99 1.08 -19.57
N TYR A 91 6.78 2.29 -20.09
CA TYR A 91 7.69 3.42 -19.89
C TYR A 91 7.85 3.87 -18.42
N ILE A 92 6.87 3.56 -17.55
CA ILE A 92 6.97 3.78 -16.09
C ILE A 92 7.83 2.68 -15.45
N LEU A 93 7.75 1.46 -15.97
CA LEU A 93 8.50 0.32 -15.44
C LEU A 93 10.00 0.40 -15.73
N ASP A 94 10.38 1.18 -16.76
CA ASP A 94 11.78 1.43 -17.11
C ASP A 94 12.46 2.43 -16.13
N ILE A 95 11.68 3.15 -15.33
CA ILE A 95 12.23 4.05 -14.31
C ILE A 95 12.60 3.25 -13.06
N HIS A 96 13.87 3.34 -12.67
CA HIS A 96 14.40 2.64 -11.50
C HIS A 96 14.94 3.62 -10.46
N TRP A 97 14.74 3.29 -9.20
CA TRP A 97 15.39 3.92 -8.05
C TRP A 97 16.12 2.84 -7.26
N CYS A 98 17.44 3.01 -7.05
CA CYS A 98 18.30 2.00 -6.42
C CYS A 98 18.11 0.58 -7.02
N GLY A 99 17.98 0.50 -8.35
CA GLY A 99 17.88 -0.76 -9.08
C GLY A 99 16.53 -1.44 -9.06
N LYS A 100 15.49 -0.84 -8.45
CA LYS A 100 14.12 -1.39 -8.42
C LYS A 100 13.16 -0.49 -9.18
N SER A 101 12.26 -1.12 -9.95
CA SER A 101 11.11 -0.43 -10.54
C SER A 101 10.05 -0.14 -9.47
N ILE A 102 9.12 0.76 -9.79
CA ILE A 102 8.02 1.10 -8.86
C ILE A 102 7.15 -0.12 -8.51
N VAL A 103 7.05 -1.11 -9.40
CA VAL A 103 6.30 -2.35 -9.16
C VAL A 103 7.05 -3.30 -8.23
N ASP A 104 8.37 -3.34 -8.31
CA ASP A 104 9.18 -4.17 -7.41
C ASP A 104 9.02 -3.71 -5.97
N ILE A 105 8.87 -2.40 -5.74
CA ILE A 105 8.57 -1.85 -4.42
C ILE A 105 7.23 -2.36 -3.88
N LEU A 106 6.20 -2.44 -4.71
CA LEU A 106 4.89 -2.96 -4.28
C LEU A 106 4.93 -4.43 -3.87
N LYS A 107 5.90 -5.19 -4.37
CA LYS A 107 6.10 -6.62 -4.03
C LYS A 107 6.86 -6.83 -2.74
N LEU A 108 7.67 -5.84 -2.30
CA LEU A 108 8.37 -5.93 -1.03
C LEU A 108 7.37 -6.01 0.12
N ASN A 109 7.65 -6.84 1.11
CA ASN A 109 6.97 -6.75 2.38
C ASN A 109 7.46 -5.50 3.16
N VAL A 110 6.71 -5.11 4.18
CA VAL A 110 7.00 -3.90 4.96
C VAL A 110 8.41 -3.92 5.55
N SER A 111 8.85 -5.08 6.08
CA SER A 111 10.20 -5.22 6.68
C SER A 111 11.30 -5.10 5.63
N GLU A 112 11.13 -5.73 4.46
CA GLU A 112 12.07 -5.60 3.33
C GLU A 112 12.13 -4.17 2.82
N ALA A 113 10.97 -3.50 2.73
CA ALA A 113 10.89 -2.11 2.32
C ALA A 113 11.57 -1.19 3.35
N ALA A 114 11.43 -1.45 4.65
CA ALA A 114 12.13 -0.68 5.69
C ALA A 114 13.65 -0.77 5.55
N VAL A 115 14.19 -1.95 5.23
CA VAL A 115 15.61 -2.12 4.94
C VAL A 115 16.00 -1.38 3.67
N PHE A 116 15.20 -1.50 2.61
CA PHE A 116 15.49 -0.87 1.32
C PHE A 116 15.46 0.67 1.38
N PHE A 117 14.56 1.24 2.16
CA PHE A 117 14.42 2.69 2.37
C PHE A 117 15.13 3.20 3.62
N GLY A 118 16.14 2.48 4.14
CA GLY A 118 16.85 2.83 5.38
C GLY A 118 17.40 4.26 5.42
N ASP A 119 17.83 4.79 4.28
CA ASP A 119 18.34 6.17 4.14
C ASP A 119 17.21 7.22 3.92
N GLN A 120 15.95 6.82 3.98
CA GLN A 120 14.78 7.67 3.74
C GLN A 120 13.93 7.78 5.02
N PRO A 121 14.29 8.67 5.95
CA PRO A 121 13.72 8.69 7.31
C PRO A 121 12.20 8.84 7.34
N PHE A 122 11.62 9.63 6.44
CA PHE A 122 10.16 9.81 6.38
C PHE A 122 9.41 8.55 5.94
N ILE A 123 10.00 7.76 5.04
CA ILE A 123 9.43 6.48 4.61
C ILE A 123 9.63 5.45 5.71
N LEU A 124 10.86 5.34 6.24
CA LEU A 124 11.23 4.38 7.27
C LEU A 124 10.33 4.52 8.50
N ASN A 125 10.07 5.75 8.97
CA ASN A 125 9.24 6.00 10.15
C ASN A 125 7.81 5.45 9.99
N ARG A 126 7.23 5.59 8.79
CA ARG A 126 5.89 5.07 8.50
C ARG A 126 5.85 3.54 8.40
N LEU A 127 6.91 2.95 7.81
CA LEU A 127 7.05 1.50 7.74
C LEU A 127 7.31 0.88 9.12
N GLN A 128 8.08 1.57 9.97
CA GLN A 128 8.36 1.11 11.33
C GLN A 128 7.06 0.97 12.15
N THR A 129 6.14 1.91 12.03
CA THR A 129 4.83 1.80 12.70
C THR A 129 4.08 0.52 12.32
N LEU A 130 4.17 0.09 11.05
CA LEU A 130 3.58 -1.18 10.62
C LEU A 130 4.30 -2.40 11.19
N ILE A 131 5.64 -2.33 11.32
CA ILE A 131 6.45 -3.39 11.91
C ILE A 131 6.11 -3.53 13.40
N ASP A 132 6.01 -2.42 14.13
CA ASP A 132 5.75 -2.38 15.57
C ASP A 132 4.41 -3.01 15.96
N ILE A 133 3.41 -2.94 15.07
CA ILE A 133 2.11 -3.60 15.24
C ILE A 133 2.05 -5.03 14.67
N GLY A 134 3.21 -5.59 14.28
CA GLY A 134 3.34 -6.97 13.78
C GLY A 134 2.83 -7.19 12.36
N LEU A 135 2.81 -6.16 11.51
CA LEU A 135 2.41 -6.25 10.09
C LEU A 135 3.62 -6.16 9.13
N GLY A 136 4.83 -6.40 9.62
CA GLY A 136 6.06 -6.35 8.83
C GLY A 136 6.12 -7.32 7.64
N TYR A 137 5.38 -8.41 7.69
CA TYR A 137 5.32 -9.43 6.63
C TYR A 137 4.39 -9.08 5.46
N LEU A 138 3.51 -8.08 5.61
CA LEU A 138 2.54 -7.72 4.57
C LEU A 138 3.25 -7.08 3.36
N PRO A 139 2.96 -7.52 2.12
CA PRO A 139 3.40 -6.81 0.93
C PRO A 139 2.84 -5.38 0.88
N LEU A 140 3.67 -4.40 0.48
CA LEU A 140 3.24 -3.01 0.37
C LEU A 140 2.05 -2.82 -0.59
N GLY A 141 1.98 -3.64 -1.64
CA GLY A 141 0.93 -3.58 -2.65
C GLY A 141 -0.27 -4.50 -2.40
N GLN A 142 -0.34 -5.20 -1.25
CA GLN A 142 -1.44 -6.13 -0.97
C GLN A 142 -2.78 -5.38 -0.85
N PRO A 143 -3.83 -5.79 -1.56
CA PRO A 143 -5.14 -5.16 -1.43
C PRO A 143 -5.71 -5.31 -0.01
N LEU A 144 -6.17 -4.22 0.60
CA LEU A 144 -6.66 -4.23 2.00
C LEU A 144 -7.94 -5.06 2.19
N ASN A 145 -8.70 -5.29 1.13
CA ASN A 145 -9.88 -6.16 1.19
C ASN A 145 -9.54 -7.66 1.26
N THR A 146 -8.26 -8.03 1.18
CA THR A 146 -7.77 -9.42 1.33
C THR A 146 -7.20 -9.70 2.72
N LEU A 147 -7.17 -8.69 3.59
CA LEU A 147 -6.65 -8.82 4.94
C LEU A 147 -7.62 -9.60 5.83
N SER A 148 -7.06 -10.37 6.76
CA SER A 148 -7.83 -10.98 7.85
C SER A 148 -8.42 -9.92 8.79
N GLY A 149 -9.40 -10.31 9.61
CA GLY A 149 -9.99 -9.42 10.61
C GLY A 149 -8.95 -8.84 11.57
N GLY A 150 -8.03 -9.69 12.06
CA GLY A 150 -6.96 -9.25 12.96
C GLY A 150 -5.93 -8.33 12.28
N GLU A 151 -5.59 -8.56 11.00
CA GLU A 151 -4.72 -7.65 10.24
C GLU A 151 -5.40 -6.31 10.01
N SER A 152 -6.69 -6.32 9.65
CA SER A 152 -7.51 -5.13 9.48
C SER A 152 -7.58 -4.31 10.77
N GLN A 153 -7.79 -4.96 11.91
CA GLN A 153 -7.84 -4.34 13.22
C GLN A 153 -6.50 -3.68 13.55
N ARG A 154 -5.38 -4.42 13.43
CA ARG A 154 -4.04 -3.86 13.66
C ARG A 154 -3.74 -2.69 12.75
N LEU A 155 -4.08 -2.80 11.46
CA LEU A 155 -3.84 -1.71 10.51
C LEU A 155 -4.62 -0.43 10.87
N LYS A 156 -5.84 -0.55 11.42
CA LYS A 156 -6.59 0.61 11.93
C LYS A 156 -5.86 1.33 13.05
N LEU A 157 -5.12 0.60 13.90
CA LEU A 157 -4.34 1.21 14.99
C LEU A 157 -3.27 2.18 14.48
N VAL A 158 -2.68 1.94 13.30
CA VAL A 158 -1.64 2.81 12.73
C VAL A 158 -2.08 4.27 12.70
N LYS A 159 -3.32 4.55 12.28
CA LYS A 159 -3.84 5.92 12.22
C LYS A 159 -3.92 6.62 13.57
N TYR A 160 -4.14 5.86 14.61
CA TYR A 160 -4.21 6.39 15.98
C TYR A 160 -2.80 6.57 16.54
N LEU A 161 -1.94 5.58 16.40
CA LEU A 161 -0.56 5.64 16.89
C LEU A 161 0.24 6.79 16.24
N SER A 162 0.04 7.02 14.94
CA SER A 162 0.69 8.13 14.23
C SER A 162 0.24 9.51 14.71
N ARG A 163 -0.98 9.65 15.24
CA ARG A 163 -1.52 10.92 15.74
C ARG A 163 -1.13 11.22 17.18
N TYR A 164 -0.92 10.19 18.00
CA TYR A 164 -0.64 10.35 19.43
C TYR A 164 0.81 10.72 19.75
N GLY A 165 1.74 10.61 18.81
CA GLY A 165 3.11 11.10 18.97
C GLY A 165 3.22 12.65 18.95
N GLU A 166 2.16 13.35 18.53
CA GLU A 166 2.21 14.79 18.29
C GLU A 166 1.30 15.63 19.22
N VAL A 167 0.39 15.03 20.01
CA VAL A 167 -0.58 15.79 20.83
C VAL A 167 -0.85 15.11 22.17
N GLU A 168 -0.85 15.88 23.26
CA GLU A 168 -1.21 15.48 24.65
C GLU A 168 -2.70 15.09 24.82
N ASN A 169 -3.30 14.38 23.89
CA ASN A 169 -4.68 13.94 24.00
C ASN A 169 -4.77 12.48 24.45
N SER A 170 -5.28 12.25 25.63
CA SER A 170 -5.60 10.91 26.12
C SER A 170 -6.75 10.32 25.33
N ALA A 171 -6.55 9.18 24.67
CA ALA A 171 -7.61 8.39 24.07
C ALA A 171 -7.71 7.02 24.73
N LEU A 172 -8.94 6.56 24.91
CA LEU A 172 -9.24 5.19 25.30
C LEU A 172 -9.50 4.39 24.01
N ILE A 173 -8.64 3.42 23.72
CA ILE A 173 -8.80 2.53 22.57
C ILE A 173 -9.46 1.24 23.08
N LEU A 174 -10.62 0.92 22.55
CA LEU A 174 -11.34 -0.33 22.81
C LEU A 174 -11.08 -1.27 21.62
N LEU A 175 -10.54 -2.44 21.89
CA LEU A 175 -10.27 -3.48 20.90
C LEU A 175 -11.28 -4.61 21.06
N ASP A 176 -11.89 -5.01 19.95
CA ASP A 176 -12.77 -6.18 19.89
C ASP A 176 -11.93 -7.43 19.57
N GLU A 177 -11.91 -8.42 20.48
CA GLU A 177 -11.14 -9.67 20.38
C GLU A 177 -9.66 -9.46 19.91
N PRO A 178 -8.81 -8.72 20.67
CA PRO A 178 -7.49 -8.27 20.21
C PRO A 178 -6.49 -9.41 19.94
N THR A 179 -6.76 -10.62 20.38
CA THR A 179 -5.89 -11.78 20.22
C THR A 179 -6.22 -12.63 18.99
N THR A 180 -7.27 -12.29 18.26
CA THR A 180 -7.66 -13.04 17.05
C THR A 180 -6.57 -12.92 15.98
N GLY A 181 -6.06 -14.08 15.53
CA GLY A 181 -4.98 -14.14 14.52
C GLY A 181 -3.56 -13.98 15.06
N MET A 182 -3.36 -13.94 16.37
CA MET A 182 -2.03 -14.07 16.97
C MET A 182 -1.72 -15.55 17.22
N HIS A 183 -0.80 -16.12 16.42
CA HIS A 183 -0.20 -17.41 16.76
C HIS A 183 0.84 -17.20 17.87
N ARG A 184 0.81 -18.08 18.89
CA ARG A 184 1.85 -18.17 19.92
C ARG A 184 3.13 -18.74 19.31
#